data_c47b7bd82b06e2c7128f7bf2f579ad58
#
_entry.id   c47b7bd82b06e2c7128f7bf2f579ad58
#
_cell.length_a   1.000
_cell.length_b   1.000
_cell.length_c   1.000
_cell.angle_alpha   90.00
_cell.angle_beta   90.00
_cell.angle_gamma   90.00
#
_symmetry.space_group_name_H-M   'P 1'
#
loop_
_entity.id
_entity.type
_entity.pdbx_description
1 polymer ?
#
loop_
_entity_poly.entity_id
_entity_poly.type
_entity_poly.pdbx_seq_one_letter_code
_entity_poly.pdbx_strand_id
1 'polypeptide(L)'
;METNQFNSLIEEMHDEINFLVSSHVKIKIMLSLRENPKKLGKIREETSISSSTIIHSINQLDKRKFVTKISDTYSLTSKGKLISSKIVMMLKNCAVVKKHENFFASHSIEDFPKTLSVKIGQLNNSILIESTKSNISKPFTTYSELLKDAEDISVVLPVFFSRHMDFIKEVLDNGGNVSLILRYDILESLLKVPNT
;
A
#
# COMPACT_ATOMS: atom_id res chain seq x y z
N MET A 1 -14.40 19.79 19.71
CA MET A 1 -15.25 18.60 19.94
C MET A 1 -14.55 17.30 19.56
N GLU A 2 -13.95 17.17 18.38
CA GLU A 2 -13.27 15.96 17.93
C GLU A 2 -12.08 15.52 18.82
N THR A 3 -11.24 16.47 19.27
CA THR A 3 -10.04 16.15 20.08
C THR A 3 -10.38 15.46 21.40
N ASN A 4 -11.43 15.88 22.10
CA ASN A 4 -11.85 15.24 23.37
C ASN A 4 -12.38 13.83 23.15
N GLN A 5 -13.06 13.60 22.02
CA GLN A 5 -13.55 12.27 21.63
C GLN A 5 -12.38 11.32 21.33
N PHE A 6 -11.34 11.81 20.63
CA PHE A 6 -10.16 11.01 20.39
C PHE A 6 -9.35 10.70 21.65
N ASN A 7 -9.23 11.63 22.58
CA ASN A 7 -8.56 11.39 23.85
C ASN A 7 -9.27 10.29 24.65
N SER A 8 -10.60 10.35 24.76
CA SER A 8 -11.37 9.28 25.40
C SER A 8 -11.17 7.93 24.74
N LEU A 9 -11.16 7.89 23.41
CA LEU A 9 -10.94 6.65 22.66
C LEU A 9 -9.51 6.10 22.86
N ILE A 10 -8.51 6.98 22.95
CA ILE A 10 -7.12 6.58 23.23
C ILE A 10 -7.03 5.88 24.60
N GLU A 11 -7.61 6.49 25.63
CA GLU A 11 -7.61 5.89 26.98
C GLU A 11 -8.35 4.55 27.00
N GLU A 12 -9.53 4.47 26.40
CA GLU A 12 -10.31 3.24 26.30
C GLU A 12 -9.56 2.11 25.58
N MET A 13 -8.85 2.45 24.50
CA MET A 13 -8.21 1.46 23.63
C MET A 13 -6.73 1.23 23.94
N HIS A 14 -6.15 1.98 24.89
CA HIS A 14 -4.73 1.96 25.21
C HIS A 14 -4.18 0.54 25.40
N ASP A 15 -4.82 -0.24 26.25
CA ASP A 15 -4.36 -1.60 26.60
C ASP A 15 -4.43 -2.56 25.41
N GLU A 16 -5.47 -2.44 24.58
CA GLU A 16 -5.65 -3.31 23.42
C GLU A 16 -4.64 -2.96 22.31
N ILE A 17 -4.45 -1.67 22.06
CA ILE A 17 -3.47 -1.19 21.06
C ILE A 17 -2.07 -1.55 21.51
N ASN A 18 -1.69 -1.22 22.75
CA ASN A 18 -0.37 -1.52 23.29
C ASN A 18 -0.08 -3.03 23.28
N PHE A 19 -1.05 -3.85 23.66
CA PHE A 19 -0.93 -5.31 23.61
C PHE A 19 -0.53 -5.82 22.20
N LEU A 20 -1.07 -5.22 21.16
CA LEU A 20 -0.81 -5.62 19.77
C LEU A 20 0.50 -5.02 19.24
N VAL A 21 0.67 -3.69 19.35
CA VAL A 21 1.78 -2.99 18.68
C VAL A 21 3.12 -3.14 19.41
N SER A 22 3.13 -3.40 20.72
CA SER A 22 4.37 -3.61 21.48
C SER A 22 5.09 -4.92 21.15
N SER A 23 4.45 -5.83 20.43
CA SER A 23 5.00 -7.17 20.15
C SER A 23 5.00 -7.50 18.67
N HIS A 24 6.14 -7.32 18.01
CA HIS A 24 6.32 -7.77 16.64
C HIS A 24 6.05 -9.27 16.43
N VAL A 25 6.25 -10.09 17.47
CA VAL A 25 5.95 -11.53 17.47
C VAL A 25 4.45 -11.77 17.26
N LYS A 26 3.59 -11.09 18.02
CA LYS A 26 2.14 -11.23 17.90
C LYS A 26 1.66 -10.79 16.51
N ILE A 27 2.19 -9.67 16.02
CA ILE A 27 1.89 -9.18 14.67
C ILE A 27 2.29 -10.24 13.62
N LYS A 28 3.52 -10.76 13.66
CA LYS A 28 3.97 -11.78 12.72
C LYS A 28 3.09 -13.03 12.74
N ILE A 29 2.70 -13.50 13.92
CA ILE A 29 1.81 -14.66 14.05
C ILE A 29 0.43 -14.37 13.42
N MET A 30 -0.17 -13.22 13.74
CA MET A 30 -1.46 -12.85 13.18
C MET A 30 -1.39 -12.71 11.65
N LEU A 31 -0.32 -12.14 11.11
CA LEU A 31 -0.12 -12.01 9.67
C LEU A 31 0.10 -13.36 8.99
N SER A 32 0.85 -14.28 9.60
CA SER A 32 1.01 -15.64 9.11
C SER A 32 -0.34 -16.38 9.01
N LEU A 33 -1.23 -16.18 9.98
CA LEU A 33 -2.55 -16.84 10.01
C LEU A 33 -3.63 -16.16 9.15
N ARG A 34 -3.30 -15.09 8.43
CA ARG A 34 -4.30 -14.27 7.70
C ARG A 34 -5.02 -15.03 6.60
N GLU A 35 -4.27 -15.79 5.82
CA GLU A 35 -4.81 -16.46 4.64
C GLU A 35 -5.48 -17.79 4.99
N ASN A 36 -4.85 -18.59 5.86
CA ASN A 36 -5.31 -19.93 6.17
C ASN A 36 -4.94 -20.34 7.62
N PRO A 37 -5.69 -21.27 8.23
CA PRO A 37 -5.29 -21.94 9.45
C PRO A 37 -3.96 -22.68 9.26
N LYS A 38 -3.09 -22.69 10.28
CA LYS A 38 -1.75 -23.30 10.21
C LYS A 38 -1.41 -24.08 11.46
N LYS A 39 -0.61 -25.14 11.27
CA LYS A 39 0.04 -25.86 12.35
C LYS A 39 1.23 -25.07 12.90
N LEU A 40 1.63 -25.32 14.12
CA LEU A 40 2.77 -24.67 14.78
C LEU A 40 4.05 -24.68 13.94
N GLY A 41 4.35 -25.83 13.33
CA GLY A 41 5.54 -25.97 12.48
C GLY A 41 5.58 -25.00 11.30
N LYS A 42 4.42 -24.77 10.66
CA LYS A 42 4.32 -23.84 9.52
C LYS A 42 4.43 -22.37 9.97
N ILE A 43 3.83 -22.02 11.11
CA ILE A 43 3.98 -20.67 11.70
C ILE A 43 5.46 -20.41 12.02
N ARG A 44 6.16 -21.39 12.60
CA ARG A 44 7.60 -21.30 12.90
C ARG A 44 8.44 -21.07 11.64
N GLU A 45 8.18 -21.83 10.59
CA GLU A 45 8.86 -21.69 9.30
C GLU A 45 8.71 -20.28 8.72
N GLU A 46 7.47 -19.77 8.65
CA GLU A 46 7.17 -18.46 8.04
C GLU A 46 7.65 -17.28 8.88
N THR A 47 7.61 -17.41 10.21
CA THR A 47 7.94 -16.29 11.11
C THR A 47 9.39 -16.28 11.57
N SER A 48 10.10 -17.40 11.45
CA SER A 48 11.45 -17.62 11.99
C SER A 48 11.52 -17.42 13.52
N ILE A 49 10.42 -17.72 14.25
CA ILE A 49 10.31 -17.56 15.70
C ILE A 49 10.32 -18.96 16.35
N SER A 50 10.91 -19.07 17.54
CA SER A 50 10.94 -20.33 18.29
C SER A 50 9.54 -20.83 18.66
N SER A 51 9.33 -22.15 18.69
CA SER A 51 8.04 -22.75 19.03
C SER A 51 7.53 -22.32 20.42
N SER A 52 8.40 -22.19 21.41
CA SER A 52 8.03 -21.75 22.75
C SER A 52 7.49 -20.32 22.76
N THR A 53 8.15 -19.42 22.04
CA THR A 53 7.72 -18.02 21.90
C THR A 53 6.40 -17.90 21.14
N ILE A 54 6.22 -18.72 20.08
CA ILE A 54 4.96 -18.77 19.33
C ILE A 54 3.82 -19.24 20.24
N ILE A 55 3.99 -20.35 20.96
CA ILE A 55 2.95 -20.89 21.86
C ILE A 55 2.59 -19.89 22.93
N HIS A 56 3.59 -19.25 23.57
CA HIS A 56 3.33 -18.20 24.57
C HIS A 56 2.50 -17.05 23.99
N SER A 57 2.88 -16.54 22.81
CA SER A 57 2.18 -15.44 22.15
C SER A 57 0.79 -15.84 21.67
N ILE A 58 0.61 -17.07 21.14
CA ILE A 58 -0.70 -17.60 20.75
C ILE A 58 -1.63 -17.69 21.97
N ASN A 59 -1.16 -18.18 23.12
CA ASN A 59 -1.95 -18.24 24.34
C ASN A 59 -2.41 -16.85 24.79
N GLN A 60 -1.59 -15.82 24.63
CA GLN A 60 -1.98 -14.44 24.90
C GLN A 60 -3.03 -13.91 23.90
N LEU A 61 -2.85 -14.22 22.60
CA LEU A 61 -3.79 -13.84 21.53
C LEU A 61 -5.14 -14.56 21.67
N ASP A 62 -5.12 -15.84 22.09
CA ASP A 62 -6.32 -16.63 22.34
C ASP A 62 -7.13 -16.07 23.52
N LYS A 63 -6.46 -15.75 24.64
CA LYS A 63 -7.11 -15.08 25.80
C LYS A 63 -7.84 -13.79 25.41
N ARG A 64 -7.33 -13.05 24.44
CA ARG A 64 -7.97 -11.83 23.91
C ARG A 64 -8.83 -12.08 22.68
N LYS A 65 -9.08 -13.34 22.32
CA LYS A 65 -9.95 -13.77 21.22
C LYS A 65 -9.52 -13.27 19.83
N PHE A 66 -8.22 -13.13 19.58
CA PHE A 66 -7.69 -12.84 18.24
C PHE A 66 -7.42 -14.12 17.45
N VAL A 67 -6.98 -15.15 18.13
CA VAL A 67 -6.64 -16.46 17.56
C VAL A 67 -7.48 -17.52 18.28
N THR A 68 -7.75 -18.62 17.60
CA THR A 68 -8.35 -19.81 18.20
C THR A 68 -7.60 -21.05 17.74
N LYS A 69 -7.60 -22.10 18.57
CA LYS A 69 -7.07 -23.41 18.21
C LYS A 69 -8.22 -24.36 17.90
N ILE A 70 -8.17 -25.00 16.73
CA ILE A 70 -9.12 -26.03 16.32
C ILE A 70 -8.30 -27.29 16.00
N SER A 71 -8.48 -28.31 16.81
CA SER A 71 -7.66 -29.54 16.74
C SER A 71 -6.17 -29.23 16.82
N ASP A 72 -5.42 -29.40 15.74
CA ASP A 72 -3.97 -29.21 15.65
C ASP A 72 -3.56 -27.95 14.87
N THR A 73 -4.54 -27.09 14.54
CA THR A 73 -4.30 -25.88 13.77
C THR A 73 -4.74 -24.64 14.55
N TYR A 74 -4.06 -23.52 14.27
CA TYR A 74 -4.38 -22.19 14.76
C TYR A 74 -5.00 -21.37 13.63
N SER A 75 -6.00 -20.57 13.95
CA SER A 75 -6.66 -19.67 13.00
C SER A 75 -7.01 -18.34 13.63
N LEU A 76 -7.15 -17.29 12.82
CA LEU A 76 -7.71 -16.02 13.28
C LEU A 76 -9.22 -16.17 13.51
N THR A 77 -9.70 -15.61 14.61
CA THR A 77 -11.13 -15.34 14.81
C THR A 77 -11.60 -14.21 13.88
N SER A 78 -12.91 -13.94 13.84
CA SER A 78 -13.43 -12.77 13.11
C SER A 78 -12.81 -11.46 13.62
N LYS A 79 -12.66 -11.30 14.96
CA LYS A 79 -11.93 -10.18 15.56
C LYS A 79 -10.50 -10.12 15.06
N GLY A 80 -9.79 -11.24 15.07
CA GLY A 80 -8.42 -11.34 14.59
C GLY A 80 -8.27 -10.98 13.12
N LYS A 81 -9.17 -11.44 12.25
CA LYS A 81 -9.19 -11.11 10.81
C LYS A 81 -9.39 -9.62 10.57
N LEU A 82 -10.36 -9.00 11.25
CA LEU A 82 -10.60 -7.56 11.12
C LEU A 82 -9.40 -6.74 11.56
N ILE A 83 -8.83 -7.02 12.72
CA ILE A 83 -7.69 -6.27 13.26
C ILE A 83 -6.43 -6.52 12.42
N SER A 84 -6.16 -7.75 12.00
CA SER A 84 -4.98 -8.03 11.14
C SER A 84 -5.03 -7.28 9.81
N SER A 85 -6.22 -7.09 9.23
CA SER A 85 -6.39 -6.29 8.02
C SER A 85 -6.04 -4.82 8.24
N LYS A 86 -6.41 -4.25 9.41
CA LYS A 86 -6.07 -2.87 9.78
C LYS A 86 -4.58 -2.70 10.06
N ILE A 87 -3.95 -3.70 10.70
CA ILE A 87 -2.49 -3.70 10.91
C ILE A 87 -1.75 -3.69 9.57
N VAL A 88 -2.15 -4.52 8.60
CA VAL A 88 -1.52 -4.50 7.26
C VAL A 88 -1.68 -3.16 6.57
N MET A 89 -2.86 -2.56 6.64
CA MET A 89 -3.11 -1.24 6.06
C MET A 89 -2.21 -0.18 6.70
N MET A 90 -2.13 -0.16 8.03
CA MET A 90 -1.24 0.75 8.77
C MET A 90 0.23 0.56 8.39
N LEU A 91 0.71 -0.69 8.35
CA LEU A 91 2.09 -1.00 7.98
C LEU A 91 2.40 -0.53 6.55
N LYS A 92 1.50 -0.76 5.59
CA LYS A 92 1.67 -0.29 4.21
C LYS A 92 1.67 1.24 4.12
N ASN A 93 0.77 1.91 4.84
CA ASN A 93 0.72 3.37 4.87
C ASN A 93 2.02 3.95 5.44
N CYS A 94 2.47 3.46 6.60
CA CYS A 94 3.73 3.89 7.21
C CYS A 94 4.94 3.61 6.31
N ALA A 95 4.97 2.45 5.63
CA ALA A 95 6.05 2.09 4.73
C ALA A 95 6.14 3.07 3.54
N VAL A 96 5.02 3.49 2.95
CA VAL A 96 4.99 4.48 1.86
C VAL A 96 5.49 5.84 2.34
N VAL A 97 4.98 6.32 3.47
CA VAL A 97 5.39 7.61 4.03
C VAL A 97 6.90 7.61 4.34
N LYS A 98 7.41 6.53 4.93
CA LYS A 98 8.85 6.39 5.21
C LYS A 98 9.67 6.28 3.92
N LYS A 99 9.20 5.52 2.94
CA LYS A 99 9.90 5.35 1.65
C LYS A 99 10.07 6.66 0.89
N HIS A 100 9.07 7.53 0.97
CA HIS A 100 9.01 8.81 0.26
C HIS A 100 9.04 10.01 1.23
N GLU A 101 9.77 9.90 2.35
CA GLU A 101 9.76 10.90 3.42
C GLU A 101 10.16 12.29 2.93
N ASN A 102 11.18 12.41 2.07
CA ASN A 102 11.63 13.68 1.52
C ASN A 102 10.56 14.34 0.65
N PHE A 103 9.84 13.53 -0.14
CA PHE A 103 8.72 14.02 -0.94
C PHE A 103 7.61 14.58 -0.04
N PHE A 104 7.19 13.83 0.96
CA PHE A 104 6.13 14.27 1.88
C PHE A 104 6.56 15.43 2.79
N ALA A 105 7.85 15.58 3.07
CA ALA A 105 8.37 16.72 3.82
C ALA A 105 8.42 18.03 3.01
N SER A 106 8.50 17.93 1.68
CA SER A 106 8.66 19.09 0.77
C SER A 106 7.37 19.46 0.00
N HIS A 107 6.34 18.62 0.06
CA HIS A 107 5.08 18.84 -0.64
C HIS A 107 3.90 18.91 0.33
N SER A 108 3.02 19.90 0.16
CA SER A 108 1.77 19.94 0.90
C SER A 108 0.84 18.81 0.46
N ILE A 109 0.15 18.22 1.44
CA ILE A 109 -0.90 17.22 1.22
C ILE A 109 -2.31 17.78 1.54
N GLU A 110 -2.43 19.08 1.78
CA GLU A 110 -3.70 19.71 2.19
C GLU A 110 -4.80 19.53 1.16
N ASP A 111 -4.44 19.61 -0.12
CA ASP A 111 -5.36 19.40 -1.24
C ASP A 111 -5.56 17.91 -1.60
N PHE A 112 -4.89 17.02 -0.88
CA PHE A 112 -4.98 15.60 -1.16
C PHE A 112 -6.33 15.05 -0.67
N PRO A 113 -7.14 14.42 -1.54
CA PRO A 113 -8.44 13.91 -1.14
C PRO A 113 -8.32 12.94 0.05
N LYS A 114 -9.11 13.16 1.11
CA LYS A 114 -9.10 12.30 2.31
C LYS A 114 -9.29 10.82 1.99
N THR A 115 -10.08 10.50 0.96
CA THR A 115 -10.28 9.13 0.48
C THR A 115 -9.02 8.50 -0.08
N LEU A 116 -8.11 9.27 -0.66
CA LEU A 116 -6.83 8.79 -1.17
C LEU A 116 -5.78 8.71 -0.06
N SER A 117 -5.77 9.65 0.89
CA SER A 117 -4.83 9.61 2.02
C SER A 117 -4.95 8.31 2.83
N VAL A 118 -6.18 7.81 3.04
CA VAL A 118 -6.43 6.52 3.69
C VAL A 118 -5.86 5.34 2.89
N LYS A 119 -5.78 5.47 1.56
CA LYS A 119 -5.33 4.43 0.64
C LYS A 119 -3.86 4.57 0.22
N ILE A 120 -3.11 5.50 0.81
CA ILE A 120 -1.71 5.79 0.41
C ILE A 120 -0.82 4.53 0.40
N GLY A 121 -1.11 3.55 1.24
CA GLY A 121 -0.42 2.26 1.29
C GLY A 121 -0.49 1.44 0.00
N GLN A 122 -1.40 1.76 -0.94
CA GLN A 122 -1.43 1.14 -2.26
C GLN A 122 -0.18 1.51 -3.09
N LEU A 123 0.46 2.64 -2.76
CA LEU A 123 1.71 3.07 -3.39
C LEU A 123 2.97 2.36 -2.84
N ASN A 124 2.82 1.29 -2.05
CA ASN A 124 3.96 0.59 -1.44
C ASN A 124 5.00 0.12 -2.48
N ASN A 125 4.56 -0.27 -3.67
CA ASN A 125 5.43 -0.69 -4.76
C ASN A 125 5.77 0.44 -5.75
N SER A 126 5.34 1.68 -5.48
CA SER A 126 5.62 2.82 -6.34
C SER A 126 7.10 3.18 -6.36
N ILE A 127 7.55 3.79 -7.45
CA ILE A 127 8.88 4.38 -7.59
C ILE A 127 8.68 5.88 -7.79
N LEU A 128 9.38 6.70 -6.99
CA LEU A 128 9.47 8.13 -7.21
C LEU A 128 10.70 8.41 -8.08
N ILE A 129 10.50 9.07 -9.19
CA ILE A 129 11.55 9.42 -10.13
C ILE A 129 11.64 10.94 -10.20
N GLU A 130 12.77 11.48 -9.78
CA GLU A 130 13.01 12.91 -9.73
C GLU A 130 14.10 13.32 -10.72
N SER A 131 13.96 14.52 -11.27
CA SER A 131 15.02 15.16 -12.04
C SER A 131 16.23 15.45 -11.15
N THR A 132 17.42 15.34 -11.70
CA THR A 132 18.65 15.75 -11.03
C THR A 132 19.29 16.90 -11.78
N LYS A 133 20.21 17.64 -11.14
CA LYS A 133 20.96 18.72 -11.80
C LYS A 133 21.74 18.24 -13.03
N SER A 134 22.19 17.00 -13.03
CA SER A 134 22.94 16.37 -14.12
C SER A 134 22.03 15.69 -15.16
N ASN A 135 20.78 15.39 -14.81
CA ASN A 135 19.82 14.74 -15.72
C ASN A 135 18.40 15.23 -15.45
N ILE A 136 18.05 16.34 -16.08
CA ILE A 136 16.72 16.97 -15.97
C ILE A 136 15.66 16.10 -16.65
N SER A 137 16.00 15.36 -17.70
CA SER A 137 15.09 14.52 -18.47
C SER A 137 14.87 13.11 -17.86
N LYS A 138 15.52 12.79 -16.74
CA LYS A 138 15.44 11.47 -16.11
C LYS A 138 14.00 10.94 -15.91
N PRO A 139 13.02 11.72 -15.41
CA PRO A 139 11.65 11.23 -15.29
C PRO A 139 11.05 10.80 -16.61
N PHE A 140 11.30 11.59 -17.66
CA PHE A 140 10.79 11.30 -19.00
C PHE A 140 11.45 10.07 -19.62
N THR A 141 12.78 9.93 -19.52
CA THR A 141 13.49 8.76 -20.07
C THR A 141 13.09 7.48 -19.35
N THR A 142 12.99 7.51 -18.02
CA THR A 142 12.53 6.35 -17.25
C THR A 142 11.07 5.99 -17.55
N TYR A 143 10.20 6.99 -17.70
CA TYR A 143 8.82 6.77 -18.13
C TYR A 143 8.77 6.07 -19.49
N SER A 144 9.54 6.56 -20.45
CA SER A 144 9.63 5.97 -21.80
C SER A 144 10.13 4.53 -21.79
N GLU A 145 11.10 4.22 -20.93
CA GLU A 145 11.63 2.86 -20.77
C GLU A 145 10.60 1.90 -20.18
N LEU A 146 9.84 2.36 -19.18
CA LEU A 146 8.78 1.55 -18.56
C LEU A 146 7.61 1.25 -19.50
N LEU A 147 7.35 2.12 -20.47
CA LEU A 147 6.26 1.94 -21.44
C LEU A 147 6.58 0.98 -22.58
N LYS A 148 7.87 0.77 -22.92
CA LYS A 148 8.27 -0.06 -24.06
C LYS A 148 7.75 -1.49 -24.02
N ASP A 149 7.67 -2.08 -22.82
CA ASP A 149 7.27 -3.47 -22.62
C ASP A 149 5.89 -3.56 -21.93
N ALA A 150 5.13 -2.45 -21.87
CA ALA A 150 3.85 -2.43 -21.20
C ALA A 150 2.73 -2.96 -22.11
N GLU A 151 1.99 -3.95 -21.62
CA GLU A 151 0.79 -4.46 -22.29
C GLU A 151 -0.44 -3.59 -21.96
N ASP A 152 -0.53 -3.09 -20.73
CA ASP A 152 -1.63 -2.25 -20.24
C ASP A 152 -1.08 -0.97 -19.60
N ILE A 153 -1.60 0.18 -20.00
CA ILE A 153 -1.21 1.49 -19.46
C ILE A 153 -2.40 2.18 -18.83
N SER A 154 -2.24 2.60 -17.58
CA SER A 154 -3.13 3.54 -16.90
C SER A 154 -2.31 4.73 -16.43
N VAL A 155 -2.54 5.91 -17.00
CA VAL A 155 -1.70 7.08 -16.72
C VAL A 155 -2.50 8.36 -16.50
N VAL A 156 -2.01 9.18 -15.58
CA VAL A 156 -2.48 10.54 -15.33
C VAL A 156 -1.42 11.50 -15.83
N LEU A 157 -1.74 12.30 -16.84
CA LEU A 157 -0.82 13.24 -17.47
C LEU A 157 -1.28 14.69 -17.22
N PRO A 158 -0.65 15.40 -16.29
CA PRO A 158 -0.92 16.84 -16.08
C PRO A 158 -0.35 17.69 -17.23
N VAL A 159 0.60 17.16 -17.97
CA VAL A 159 1.22 17.77 -19.17
C VAL A 159 1.28 16.71 -20.24
N PHE A 160 1.00 17.10 -21.48
CA PHE A 160 1.01 16.20 -22.63
C PHE A 160 2.03 16.67 -23.67
N PHE A 161 2.92 15.79 -24.10
CA PHE A 161 3.89 16.01 -25.14
C PHE A 161 3.60 15.09 -26.34
N SER A 162 3.98 15.48 -27.55
CA SER A 162 3.79 14.68 -28.78
C SER A 162 4.33 13.25 -28.64
N ARG A 163 5.47 13.08 -27.99
CA ARG A 163 6.04 11.75 -27.72
C ARG A 163 5.16 10.80 -26.88
N HIS A 164 4.23 11.33 -26.09
CA HIS A 164 3.26 10.46 -25.39
C HIS A 164 2.37 9.75 -26.40
N MET A 165 2.03 10.41 -27.52
CA MET A 165 1.24 9.76 -28.59
C MET A 165 1.98 8.60 -29.22
N ASP A 166 3.29 8.72 -29.46
CA ASP A 166 4.09 7.65 -30.04
C ASP A 166 4.04 6.38 -29.19
N PHE A 167 4.23 6.52 -27.86
CA PHE A 167 4.15 5.39 -26.94
C PHE A 167 2.75 4.80 -26.83
N ILE A 168 1.72 5.66 -26.76
CA ILE A 168 0.33 5.21 -26.70
C ILE A 168 0.00 4.39 -27.94
N LYS A 169 0.41 4.87 -29.11
CA LYS A 169 0.21 4.19 -30.37
C LYS A 169 0.92 2.83 -30.39
N GLU A 170 2.19 2.79 -29.96
CA GLU A 170 2.97 1.54 -29.90
C GLU A 170 2.28 0.47 -29.04
N VAL A 171 1.74 0.84 -27.88
CA VAL A 171 1.01 -0.10 -27.02
C VAL A 171 -0.30 -0.58 -27.67
N LEU A 172 -1.05 0.32 -28.28
CA LEU A 172 -2.29 -0.02 -28.97
C LEU A 172 -2.04 -0.91 -30.20
N ASP A 173 -1.00 -0.60 -30.99
CA ASP A 173 -0.60 -1.38 -32.18
C ASP A 173 -0.15 -2.81 -31.77
N ASN A 174 0.40 -2.97 -30.57
CA ASN A 174 0.74 -4.28 -30.00
C ASN A 174 -0.45 -5.00 -29.33
N GLY A 175 -1.66 -4.45 -29.41
CA GLY A 175 -2.88 -5.05 -28.86
C GLY A 175 -3.11 -4.80 -27.37
N GLY A 176 -2.36 -3.90 -26.76
CA GLY A 176 -2.51 -3.49 -25.35
C GLY A 176 -3.65 -2.51 -25.12
N ASN A 177 -3.93 -2.21 -23.86
CA ASN A 177 -4.97 -1.27 -23.44
C ASN A 177 -4.37 0.00 -22.87
N VAL A 178 -4.97 1.15 -23.18
CA VAL A 178 -4.53 2.45 -22.67
C VAL A 178 -5.70 3.19 -22.03
N SER A 179 -5.53 3.57 -20.77
CA SER A 179 -6.45 4.43 -20.02
C SER A 179 -5.74 5.73 -19.65
N LEU A 180 -6.28 6.87 -20.09
CA LEU A 180 -5.70 8.20 -19.88
C LEU A 180 -6.61 9.06 -19.02
N ILE A 181 -6.02 9.72 -18.04
CA ILE A 181 -6.64 10.83 -17.31
C ILE A 181 -5.86 12.09 -17.69
N LEU A 182 -6.53 13.01 -18.37
CA LEU A 182 -5.97 14.26 -18.86
C LEU A 182 -6.71 15.45 -18.27
N ARG A 183 -6.03 16.61 -18.20
CA ARG A 183 -6.72 17.88 -17.97
C ARG A 183 -7.63 18.20 -19.18
N TYR A 184 -8.76 18.84 -18.91
CA TYR A 184 -9.75 19.13 -19.93
C TYR A 184 -9.19 19.97 -21.09
N ASP A 185 -8.37 20.99 -20.79
CA ASP A 185 -7.73 21.86 -21.78
C ASP A 185 -6.76 21.09 -22.72
N ILE A 186 -6.08 20.09 -22.18
CA ILE A 186 -5.21 19.19 -22.96
C ILE A 186 -6.06 18.32 -23.90
N LEU A 187 -7.12 17.71 -23.36
CA LEU A 187 -8.03 16.89 -24.17
C LEU A 187 -8.67 17.68 -25.30
N GLU A 188 -9.15 18.89 -25.02
CA GLU A 188 -9.72 19.79 -26.04
C GLU A 188 -8.70 20.14 -27.13
N SER A 189 -7.43 20.34 -26.75
CA SER A 189 -6.35 20.62 -27.71
C SER A 189 -6.04 19.42 -28.57
N LEU A 190 -6.03 18.22 -28.00
CA LEU A 190 -5.78 16.96 -28.74
C LEU A 190 -6.89 16.66 -29.76
N LEU A 191 -8.15 16.91 -29.40
CA LEU A 191 -9.29 16.70 -30.30
C LEU A 191 -9.29 17.66 -31.50
N LYS A 192 -8.56 18.76 -31.43
CA LYS A 192 -8.41 19.74 -32.54
C LYS A 192 -7.24 19.41 -33.48
N VAL A 193 -6.38 18.45 -33.12
CA VAL A 193 -5.29 17.99 -33.98
C VAL A 193 -5.90 17.15 -35.11
N PRO A 194 -5.71 17.50 -36.40
CA PRO A 194 -6.21 16.67 -37.50
C PRO A 194 -5.60 15.27 -37.45
N ASN A 195 -6.42 14.26 -37.71
CA ASN A 195 -5.95 12.87 -37.85
C ASN A 195 -4.96 12.86 -39.05
N THR A 196 -3.68 12.76 -38.77
CA THR A 196 -2.62 12.49 -39.76
C THR A 196 -2.32 11.01 -39.82
#